data_cb002887b4cdd8c8e2a946fa520f34bc
#
_entry.id   cb002887b4cdd8c8e2a946fa520f34bc
#
_cell.length_a   1.000
_cell.length_b   1.000
_cell.length_c   1.000
_cell.angle_alpha   90.00
_cell.angle_beta   90.00
_cell.angle_gamma   90.00
#
_symmetry.space_group_name_H-M   'P 1'
#
loop_
_entity.id
_entity.type
_entity.pdbx_description
1 polymer ?
#
loop_
_entity_poly.entity_id
_entity_poly.type
_entity_poly.pdbx_seq_one_letter_code
_entity_poly.pdbx_strand_id
1 'polypeptide(L)'
;MQSENHSSIDWKAVAAVVLTTLILSVDHYRDLIPDFTWNSIFLYFVLPVLAIVLFFRQPLADYGFRVGNWKLGLATSAVSMAAITALLPFVVRFEDFNQYYSTSTGPVLPFIAETAAGMLGWEFFFRGFLLFALARVAGPYAILLQAVPFTLAHFGKPELETLSCIFGGSAFGWLAWRTKSFLYPFLIHTYLSVMIVLMAQ
;
A
#
# COMPACT_ATOMS: atom_id res chain seq x y z
N MET A 1 46.13 5.43 -5.16
CA MET A 1 45.16 5.65 -4.10
C MET A 1 43.85 6.02 -4.76
N GLN A 2 42.98 5.03 -4.99
CA GLN A 2 41.61 5.30 -5.42
C GLN A 2 40.85 5.84 -4.21
N SER A 3 40.31 7.05 -4.30
CA SER A 3 39.42 7.60 -3.32
C SER A 3 38.18 6.70 -3.28
N GLU A 4 38.02 5.94 -2.21
CA GLU A 4 36.74 5.29 -1.90
C GLU A 4 35.66 6.38 -1.82
N ASN A 5 34.89 6.44 -2.89
CA ASN A 5 33.69 7.25 -2.94
C ASN A 5 32.66 6.60 -2.01
N HIS A 6 32.72 6.88 -0.72
CA HIS A 6 31.68 6.55 0.23
C HIS A 6 30.40 7.24 -0.26
N SER A 7 29.60 6.53 -1.03
CA SER A 7 28.23 6.95 -1.33
C SER A 7 27.53 7.11 0.01
N SER A 8 27.37 8.34 0.46
CA SER A 8 26.65 8.64 1.69
C SER A 8 25.23 8.04 1.56
N ILE A 9 24.92 7.08 2.42
CA ILE A 9 23.58 6.48 2.47
C ILE A 9 22.58 7.62 2.70
N ASP A 10 21.56 7.74 1.86
CA ASP A 10 20.51 8.74 2.04
C ASP A 10 19.77 8.44 3.34
N TRP A 11 20.04 9.26 4.36
CA TRP A 11 19.44 9.13 5.69
C TRP A 11 17.90 9.10 5.65
N LYS A 12 17.28 9.73 4.63
CA LYS A 12 15.81 9.74 4.46
C LYS A 12 15.28 8.36 4.10
N ALA A 13 16.02 7.60 3.30
CA ALA A 13 15.67 6.21 3.00
C ALA A 13 15.75 5.34 4.27
N VAL A 14 16.81 5.51 5.07
CA VAL A 14 16.95 4.81 6.36
C VAL A 14 15.82 5.20 7.31
N ALA A 15 15.56 6.50 7.46
CA ALA A 15 14.47 6.99 8.29
C ALA A 15 13.10 6.48 7.84
N ALA A 16 12.86 6.38 6.53
CA ALA A 16 11.61 5.82 6.00
C ALA A 16 11.43 4.35 6.38
N VAL A 17 12.49 3.53 6.31
CA VAL A 17 12.44 2.12 6.75
C VAL A 17 12.16 2.03 8.25
N VAL A 18 12.87 2.81 9.06
CA VAL A 18 12.69 2.82 10.53
C VAL A 18 11.26 3.26 10.89
N LEU A 19 10.77 4.37 10.29
CA LEU A 19 9.40 4.85 10.52
C LEU A 19 8.36 3.82 10.07
N THR A 20 8.57 3.17 8.92
CA THR A 20 7.69 2.10 8.45
C THR A 20 7.61 0.97 9.48
N THR A 21 8.75 0.52 9.98
CA THR A 21 8.80 -0.54 11.00
C THR A 21 8.10 -0.12 12.29
N LEU A 22 8.35 1.11 12.77
CA LEU A 22 7.73 1.62 13.99
C LEU A 22 6.21 1.78 13.83
N ILE A 23 5.73 2.31 12.71
CA ILE A 23 4.30 2.49 12.44
C ILE A 23 3.59 1.13 12.40
N LEU A 24 4.14 0.15 11.67
CA LEU A 24 3.59 -1.21 11.63
C LEU A 24 3.61 -1.89 13.00
N SER A 25 4.67 -1.66 13.78
CA SER A 25 4.74 -2.21 15.15
C SER A 25 3.69 -1.58 16.06
N VAL A 26 3.48 -0.26 15.97
CA VAL A 26 2.44 0.42 16.75
C VAL A 26 1.07 -0.09 16.37
N ASP A 27 0.76 -0.17 15.07
CA ASP A 27 -0.52 -0.66 14.56
C ASP A 27 -0.81 -2.12 15.00
N HIS A 28 0.23 -2.96 15.04
CA HIS A 28 0.09 -4.36 15.48
C HIS A 28 -0.29 -4.50 16.96
N TYR A 29 0.18 -3.60 17.81
CA TYR A 29 0.00 -3.72 19.27
C TYR A 29 -1.02 -2.75 19.87
N ARG A 30 -1.39 -1.68 19.15
CA ARG A 30 -2.20 -0.60 19.72
C ARG A 30 -3.06 0.12 18.69
N ASP A 31 -4.32 0.28 18.99
CA ASP A 31 -5.16 1.29 18.35
C ASP A 31 -4.94 2.64 19.05
N LEU A 32 -4.26 3.59 18.37
CA LEU A 32 -4.07 4.94 18.90
C LEU A 32 -5.38 5.75 18.86
N ILE A 33 -6.22 5.44 17.89
CA ILE A 33 -7.56 6.00 17.73
C ILE A 33 -8.54 4.82 17.74
N PRO A 34 -9.60 4.84 18.58
CA PRO A 34 -10.52 3.71 18.71
C PRO A 34 -11.24 3.32 17.41
N ASP A 35 -11.44 4.26 16.50
CA ASP A 35 -12.04 3.99 15.20
C ASP A 35 -10.95 3.49 14.24
N PHE A 36 -11.17 2.32 13.66
CA PHE A 36 -10.23 1.64 12.78
C PHE A 36 -9.83 2.48 11.55
N THR A 37 -10.80 3.12 10.91
CA THR A 37 -10.55 3.92 9.70
C THR A 37 -9.71 5.15 10.02
N TRP A 38 -10.04 5.87 11.09
CA TRP A 38 -9.27 7.03 11.52
C TRP A 38 -7.90 6.66 12.05
N ASN A 39 -7.75 5.50 12.71
CA ASN A 39 -6.44 4.97 13.12
C ASN A 39 -5.55 4.70 11.90
N SER A 40 -6.09 4.03 10.89
CA SER A 40 -5.38 3.75 9.64
C SER A 40 -4.98 5.02 8.90
N ILE A 41 -5.87 6.00 8.78
CA ILE A 41 -5.57 7.30 8.17
C ILE A 41 -4.46 8.01 8.96
N PHE A 42 -4.53 8.02 10.27
CA PHE A 42 -3.53 8.68 11.10
C PHE A 42 -2.16 8.02 10.93
N LEU A 43 -2.08 6.71 11.07
CA LEU A 43 -0.81 5.97 11.03
C LEU A 43 -0.21 5.94 9.62
N TYR A 44 -1.01 5.66 8.60
CA TYR A 44 -0.53 5.37 7.25
C TYR A 44 -0.58 6.55 6.28
N PHE A 45 -1.27 7.63 6.65
CA PHE A 45 -1.31 8.83 5.83
C PHE A 45 -0.73 10.05 6.55
N VAL A 46 -1.28 10.40 7.72
CA VAL A 46 -0.90 11.65 8.41
C VAL A 46 0.56 11.60 8.88
N LEU A 47 0.99 10.53 9.55
CA LEU A 47 2.38 10.43 10.04
C LEU A 47 3.41 10.44 8.89
N PRO A 48 3.26 9.67 7.79
CA PRO A 48 4.16 9.78 6.64
C PRO A 48 4.17 11.17 5.98
N VAL A 49 3.01 11.82 5.85
CA VAL A 49 2.92 13.19 5.33
C VAL A 49 3.71 14.15 6.22
N LEU A 50 3.54 14.09 7.54
CA LEU A 50 4.29 14.89 8.48
C LEU A 50 5.80 14.61 8.39
N ALA A 51 6.20 13.35 8.26
CA ALA A 51 7.60 12.98 8.07
C ALA A 51 8.18 13.62 6.80
N ILE A 52 7.48 13.55 5.67
CA ILE A 52 7.93 14.13 4.40
C ILE A 52 8.04 15.66 4.52
N VAL A 53 6.99 16.31 5.02
CA VAL A 53 6.90 17.78 4.98
C VAL A 53 7.81 18.42 6.04
N LEU A 54 7.77 17.92 7.28
CA LEU A 54 8.45 18.56 8.41
C LEU A 54 9.91 18.11 8.56
N PHE A 55 10.17 16.79 8.41
CA PHE A 55 11.52 16.24 8.62
C PHE A 55 12.31 16.15 7.33
N PHE A 56 11.73 15.59 6.26
CA PHE A 56 12.46 15.45 4.99
C PHE A 56 12.47 16.76 4.20
N ARG A 57 11.51 17.66 4.47
CA ARG A 57 11.35 18.96 3.79
C ARG A 57 11.31 18.80 2.28
N GLN A 58 10.45 17.91 1.81
CA GLN A 58 10.31 17.56 0.39
C GLN A 58 8.86 17.69 -0.03
N PRO A 59 8.61 17.95 -1.34
CA PRO A 59 7.25 18.02 -1.86
C PRO A 59 6.62 16.62 -1.88
N LEU A 60 5.34 16.53 -1.53
CA LEU A 60 4.59 15.27 -1.56
C LEU A 60 4.52 14.65 -2.97
N ALA A 61 4.66 15.48 -4.01
CA ALA A 61 4.72 15.03 -5.39
C ALA A 61 5.89 14.07 -5.66
N ASP A 62 7.02 14.19 -4.94
CA ASP A 62 8.18 13.30 -5.04
C ASP A 62 7.91 11.93 -4.42
N TYR A 63 6.83 11.83 -3.62
CA TYR A 63 6.32 10.62 -3.00
C TYR A 63 5.05 10.10 -3.68
N GLY A 64 4.88 10.42 -4.96
CA GLY A 64 3.79 9.90 -5.77
C GLY A 64 2.42 10.57 -5.54
N PHE A 65 2.35 11.66 -4.75
CA PHE A 65 1.12 12.43 -4.56
C PHE A 65 0.87 13.35 -5.76
N ARG A 66 0.61 12.72 -6.90
CA ARG A 66 0.35 13.37 -8.19
C ARG A 66 -0.33 12.41 -9.15
N VAL A 67 -0.97 12.94 -10.19
CA VAL A 67 -1.64 12.12 -11.20
C VAL A 67 -0.64 11.30 -12.04
N GLY A 68 0.54 11.85 -12.34
CA GLY A 68 1.58 11.15 -13.08
C GLY A 68 1.16 10.70 -14.48
N ASN A 69 1.64 9.51 -14.91
CA ASN A 69 1.24 8.95 -16.21
C ASN A 69 -0.17 8.35 -16.14
N TRP A 70 -1.19 9.20 -16.27
CA TRP A 70 -2.57 8.81 -16.11
C TRP A 70 -3.07 7.82 -17.19
N LYS A 71 -2.54 7.88 -18.42
CA LYS A 71 -2.93 6.95 -19.49
C LYS A 71 -2.54 5.51 -19.13
N LEU A 72 -1.28 5.32 -18.75
CA LEU A 72 -0.82 4.02 -18.27
C LEU A 72 -1.58 3.59 -17.01
N GLY A 73 -1.74 4.52 -16.06
CA GLY A 73 -2.40 4.25 -14.79
C GLY A 73 -3.84 3.78 -14.97
N LEU A 74 -4.66 4.52 -15.72
CA LEU A 74 -6.06 4.13 -15.96
C LEU A 74 -6.19 2.85 -16.77
N ALA A 75 -5.36 2.68 -17.81
CA ALA A 75 -5.38 1.45 -18.62
C ALA A 75 -5.06 0.22 -17.77
N THR A 76 -3.99 0.29 -16.95
CA THR A 76 -3.61 -0.81 -16.06
C THR A 76 -4.69 -1.04 -14.99
N SER A 77 -5.26 0.01 -14.41
CA SER A 77 -6.34 -0.11 -13.44
C SER A 77 -7.56 -0.82 -14.03
N ALA A 78 -7.99 -0.44 -15.22
CA ALA A 78 -9.13 -1.06 -15.90
C ALA A 78 -8.89 -2.56 -16.16
N VAL A 79 -7.70 -2.91 -16.68
CA VAL A 79 -7.33 -4.32 -16.92
C VAL A 79 -7.27 -5.10 -15.60
N SER A 80 -6.66 -4.54 -14.57
CA SER A 80 -6.57 -5.19 -13.26
C SER A 80 -7.94 -5.41 -12.62
N MET A 81 -8.83 -4.41 -12.66
CA MET A 81 -10.19 -4.53 -12.14
C MET A 81 -11.00 -5.58 -12.90
N ALA A 82 -10.87 -5.66 -14.24
CA ALA A 82 -11.51 -6.70 -15.04
C ALA A 82 -10.99 -8.09 -14.66
N ALA A 83 -9.68 -8.26 -14.47
CA ALA A 83 -9.09 -9.52 -14.04
C ALA A 83 -9.55 -9.90 -12.61
N ILE A 84 -9.60 -8.95 -11.67
CA ILE A 84 -10.14 -9.16 -10.32
C ILE A 84 -11.58 -9.64 -10.40
N THR A 85 -12.44 -8.97 -11.17
CA THR A 85 -13.86 -9.36 -11.34
C THR A 85 -13.99 -10.77 -11.87
N ALA A 86 -13.14 -11.19 -12.81
CA ALA A 86 -13.18 -12.53 -13.41
C ALA A 86 -12.65 -13.62 -12.47
N LEU A 87 -11.62 -13.33 -11.67
CA LEU A 87 -10.93 -14.34 -10.87
C LEU A 87 -11.46 -14.44 -9.43
N LEU A 88 -11.92 -13.34 -8.85
CA LEU A 88 -12.32 -13.28 -7.45
C LEU A 88 -13.45 -14.26 -7.09
N PRO A 89 -14.48 -14.54 -7.93
CA PRO A 89 -15.50 -15.54 -7.64
C PRO A 89 -14.96 -16.96 -7.44
N PHE A 90 -13.77 -17.25 -7.95
CA PHE A 90 -13.09 -18.52 -7.69
C PHE A 90 -12.29 -18.49 -6.39
N VAL A 91 -11.69 -17.35 -6.07
CA VAL A 91 -10.88 -17.17 -4.85
C VAL A 91 -11.76 -17.23 -3.59
N VAL A 92 -12.92 -16.58 -3.59
CA VAL A 92 -13.82 -16.57 -2.42
C VAL A 92 -14.46 -17.92 -2.12
N ARG A 93 -14.30 -18.92 -3.01
CA ARG A 93 -14.74 -20.30 -2.76
C ARG A 93 -13.77 -21.09 -1.87
N PHE A 94 -12.53 -20.66 -1.74
CA PHE A 94 -11.63 -21.26 -0.76
C PHE A 94 -12.16 -20.95 0.65
N GLU A 95 -12.22 -21.98 1.49
CA GLU A 95 -12.81 -21.88 2.83
C GLU A 95 -12.18 -20.77 3.67
N ASP A 96 -10.85 -20.68 3.68
CA ASP A 96 -10.11 -19.67 4.42
C ASP A 96 -10.49 -18.24 4.01
N PHE A 97 -10.67 -17.99 2.71
CA PHE A 97 -11.09 -16.68 2.19
C PHE A 97 -12.54 -16.38 2.56
N ASN A 98 -13.43 -17.34 2.36
CA ASN A 98 -14.82 -17.15 2.71
C ASN A 98 -14.98 -16.88 4.20
N GLN A 99 -14.36 -17.68 5.05
CA GLN A 99 -14.43 -17.52 6.50
C GLN A 99 -13.87 -16.15 6.98
N TYR A 100 -12.77 -15.68 6.36
CA TYR A 100 -12.13 -14.43 6.74
C TYR A 100 -12.94 -13.20 6.26
N TYR A 101 -13.50 -13.24 5.05
CA TYR A 101 -14.13 -12.09 4.40
C TYR A 101 -15.66 -12.06 4.50
N SER A 102 -16.32 -13.14 4.94
CA SER A 102 -17.79 -13.17 5.09
C SER A 102 -18.24 -12.40 6.33
N THR A 103 -18.03 -11.09 6.31
CA THR A 103 -18.40 -10.18 7.39
C THR A 103 -19.54 -9.28 6.96
N SER A 104 -20.47 -8.95 7.89
CA SER A 104 -21.52 -7.98 7.61
C SER A 104 -20.93 -6.58 7.42
N THR A 105 -21.20 -5.97 6.28
CA THR A 105 -20.71 -4.62 5.95
C THR A 105 -21.65 -3.50 6.37
N GLY A 106 -22.89 -3.81 6.80
CA GLY A 106 -23.92 -2.80 6.93
C GLY A 106 -24.28 -2.16 5.58
N PRO A 107 -24.59 -0.85 5.54
CA PRO A 107 -24.89 -0.16 4.30
C PRO A 107 -23.65 -0.11 3.37
N VAL A 108 -23.84 -0.51 2.12
CA VAL A 108 -22.72 -0.68 1.14
C VAL A 108 -21.94 0.63 0.88
N LEU A 109 -22.63 1.77 0.80
CA LEU A 109 -21.96 3.04 0.47
C LEU A 109 -21.00 3.52 1.57
N PRO A 110 -21.38 3.56 2.85
CA PRO A 110 -20.43 3.78 3.94
C PRO A 110 -19.27 2.81 3.95
N PHE A 111 -19.51 1.52 3.78
CA PHE A 111 -18.45 0.50 3.70
C PHE A 111 -17.41 0.80 2.60
N ILE A 112 -17.88 1.15 1.38
CA ILE A 112 -16.99 1.54 0.29
C ILE A 112 -16.16 2.79 0.67
N ALA A 113 -16.80 3.79 1.27
CA ALA A 113 -16.12 5.04 1.64
C ALA A 113 -15.06 4.81 2.73
N GLU A 114 -15.35 4.03 3.75
CA GLU A 114 -14.41 3.68 4.83
C GLU A 114 -13.25 2.83 4.29
N THR A 115 -13.54 1.83 3.47
CA THR A 115 -12.50 1.02 2.80
C THR A 115 -11.60 1.89 1.94
N ALA A 116 -12.17 2.79 1.14
CA ALA A 116 -11.38 3.70 0.30
C ALA A 116 -10.51 4.64 1.15
N ALA A 117 -11.04 5.17 2.25
CA ALA A 117 -10.29 6.03 3.16
C ALA A 117 -9.10 5.30 3.80
N GLY A 118 -9.30 4.07 4.28
CA GLY A 118 -8.21 3.24 4.80
C GLY A 118 -7.17 2.89 3.73
N MET A 119 -7.62 2.49 2.54
CA MET A 119 -6.73 2.14 1.43
C MET A 119 -5.94 3.33 0.89
N LEU A 120 -6.47 4.55 0.98
CA LEU A 120 -5.72 5.76 0.62
C LEU A 120 -4.46 5.89 1.47
N GLY A 121 -4.59 5.76 2.78
CA GLY A 121 -3.45 5.76 3.69
C GLY A 121 -2.50 4.60 3.44
N TRP A 122 -3.04 3.39 3.34
CA TRP A 122 -2.29 2.18 3.11
C TRP A 122 -1.43 2.23 1.84
N GLU A 123 -2.00 2.63 0.71
CA GLU A 123 -1.25 2.72 -0.54
C GLU A 123 -0.29 3.91 -0.56
N PHE A 124 -0.64 5.04 0.06
CA PHE A 124 0.32 6.13 0.23
C PHE A 124 1.52 5.70 1.06
N PHE A 125 1.31 4.94 2.13
CA PHE A 125 2.38 4.45 3.01
C PHE A 125 3.39 3.57 2.27
N PHE A 126 2.94 2.55 1.56
CA PHE A 126 3.83 1.61 0.89
C PHE A 126 4.30 2.11 -0.48
N ARG A 127 3.39 2.63 -1.34
CA ARG A 127 3.66 2.99 -2.75
C ARG A 127 3.96 4.47 -2.95
N GLY A 128 3.66 5.28 -1.95
CA GLY A 128 4.10 6.67 -1.86
C GLY A 128 5.36 6.79 -1.01
N PHE A 129 5.20 6.79 0.30
CA PHE A 129 6.26 7.09 1.25
C PHE A 129 7.45 6.14 1.15
N LEU A 130 7.26 4.84 1.40
CA LEU A 130 8.35 3.87 1.46
C LEU A 130 9.01 3.62 0.10
N LEU A 131 8.21 3.36 -0.94
CA LEU A 131 8.72 3.08 -2.29
C LEU A 131 9.61 4.21 -2.79
N PHE A 132 9.12 5.46 -2.75
CA PHE A 132 9.87 6.58 -3.33
C PHE A 132 11.05 7.01 -2.45
N ALA A 133 11.00 6.80 -1.13
CA ALA A 133 12.18 6.97 -0.28
C ALA A 133 13.28 5.96 -0.65
N LEU A 134 12.93 4.67 -0.77
CA LEU A 134 13.87 3.61 -1.15
C LEU A 134 14.38 3.76 -2.58
N ALA A 135 13.55 4.26 -3.50
CA ALA A 135 13.93 4.43 -4.90
C ALA A 135 15.15 5.34 -5.11
N ARG A 136 15.44 6.22 -4.17
CA ARG A 136 16.60 7.14 -4.20
C ARG A 136 17.93 6.40 -4.03
N VAL A 137 17.93 5.30 -3.29
CA VAL A 137 19.15 4.54 -2.96
C VAL A 137 19.20 3.20 -3.67
N ALA A 138 18.05 2.56 -3.90
CA ALA A 138 17.96 1.22 -4.47
C ALA A 138 17.41 1.19 -5.91
N GLY A 139 17.04 2.36 -6.47
CA GLY A 139 16.47 2.41 -7.81
C GLY A 139 15.29 1.46 -7.97
N PRO A 140 15.22 0.63 -9.02
CA PRO A 140 14.12 -0.29 -9.28
C PRO A 140 13.97 -1.40 -8.23
N TYR A 141 15.01 -1.73 -7.47
CA TYR A 141 14.92 -2.73 -6.39
C TYR A 141 13.99 -2.27 -5.25
N ALA A 142 13.72 -0.98 -5.13
CA ALA A 142 12.71 -0.45 -4.20
C ALA A 142 11.34 -1.09 -4.38
N ILE A 143 11.00 -1.55 -5.60
CA ILE A 143 9.75 -2.26 -5.90
C ILE A 143 9.63 -3.55 -5.09
N LEU A 144 10.69 -4.30 -4.98
CA LEU A 144 10.72 -5.54 -4.17
C LEU A 144 10.87 -5.22 -2.69
N LEU A 145 11.75 -4.28 -2.34
CA LEU A 145 12.03 -3.94 -0.95
C LEU A 145 10.79 -3.44 -0.20
N GLN A 146 9.94 -2.62 -0.83
CA GLN A 146 8.69 -2.18 -0.21
C GLN A 146 7.65 -3.30 -0.08
N ALA A 147 7.69 -4.33 -0.94
CA ALA A 147 6.78 -5.45 -0.87
C ALA A 147 7.05 -6.36 0.34
N VAL A 148 8.26 -6.34 0.91
CA VAL A 148 8.60 -7.11 2.11
C VAL A 148 7.75 -6.69 3.31
N PRO A 149 7.83 -5.44 3.83
CA PRO A 149 7.00 -5.03 4.95
C PRO A 149 5.51 -5.05 4.62
N PHE A 150 5.12 -4.84 3.35
CA PHE A 150 3.75 -5.00 2.90
C PHE A 150 3.23 -6.44 3.09
N THR A 151 4.04 -7.44 2.74
CA THR A 151 3.69 -8.85 2.94
C THR A 151 3.63 -9.19 4.43
N LEU A 152 4.57 -8.71 5.25
CA LEU A 152 4.56 -8.93 6.69
C LEU A 152 3.31 -8.33 7.36
N ALA A 153 2.85 -7.18 6.88
CA ALA A 153 1.62 -6.54 7.35
C ALA A 153 0.32 -7.30 6.99
N HIS A 154 0.42 -8.34 6.16
CA HIS A 154 -0.70 -9.24 5.84
C HIS A 154 -0.71 -10.52 6.68
N PHE A 155 0.19 -10.67 7.65
CA PHE A 155 0.15 -11.81 8.55
C PHE A 155 -1.17 -11.81 9.34
N GLY A 156 -1.78 -12.99 9.46
CA GLY A 156 -3.11 -13.17 10.05
C GLY A 156 -4.26 -13.19 9.03
N LYS A 157 -3.98 -12.88 7.76
CA LYS A 157 -4.90 -13.10 6.65
C LYS A 157 -4.78 -14.51 6.06
N PRO A 158 -5.67 -14.95 5.15
CA PRO A 158 -5.52 -16.24 4.47
C PRO A 158 -4.12 -16.46 3.92
N GLU A 159 -3.57 -17.67 4.09
CA GLU A 159 -2.17 -17.97 3.74
C GLU A 159 -1.86 -17.63 2.29
N LEU A 160 -2.72 -18.03 1.36
CA LEU A 160 -2.54 -17.76 -0.07
C LEU A 160 -2.51 -16.25 -0.37
N GLU A 161 -3.33 -15.44 0.32
CA GLU A 161 -3.31 -13.99 0.21
C GLU A 161 -1.95 -13.46 0.68
N THR A 162 -1.53 -13.84 1.88
CA THR A 162 -0.25 -13.40 2.46
C THR A 162 0.94 -13.75 1.57
N LEU A 163 1.00 -14.99 1.05
CA LEU A 163 2.06 -15.42 0.13
C LEU A 163 1.99 -14.68 -1.21
N SER A 164 0.79 -14.36 -1.70
CA SER A 164 0.62 -13.61 -2.94
C SER A 164 1.01 -12.14 -2.82
N CYS A 165 1.05 -11.59 -1.60
CA CYS A 165 1.36 -10.17 -1.36
C CYS A 165 2.75 -9.75 -1.83
N ILE A 166 3.74 -10.67 -1.86
CA ILE A 166 5.06 -10.32 -2.41
C ILE A 166 4.97 -10.01 -3.91
N PHE A 167 4.16 -10.75 -4.65
CA PHE A 167 3.94 -10.54 -6.09
C PHE A 167 2.99 -9.36 -6.34
N GLY A 168 1.83 -9.34 -5.67
CA GLY A 168 0.85 -8.25 -5.76
C GLY A 168 1.43 -6.91 -5.30
N GLY A 169 2.16 -6.92 -4.18
CA GLY A 169 2.87 -5.77 -3.65
C GLY A 169 3.93 -5.23 -4.61
N SER A 170 4.66 -6.14 -5.29
CA SER A 170 5.62 -5.77 -6.32
C SER A 170 4.94 -5.22 -7.58
N ALA A 171 3.83 -5.80 -8.02
CA ALA A 171 3.05 -5.30 -9.16
C ALA A 171 2.51 -3.88 -8.89
N PHE A 172 1.97 -3.63 -7.70
CA PHE A 172 1.53 -2.29 -7.29
C PHE A 172 2.70 -1.31 -7.17
N GLY A 173 3.84 -1.76 -6.61
CA GLY A 173 5.06 -0.98 -6.55
C GLY A 173 5.58 -0.61 -7.95
N TRP A 174 5.57 -1.56 -8.90
CA TRP A 174 5.92 -1.32 -10.29
C TRP A 174 4.99 -0.29 -10.94
N LEU A 175 3.68 -0.42 -10.73
CA LEU A 175 2.70 0.51 -11.27
C LEU A 175 2.91 1.93 -10.72
N ALA A 176 3.09 2.08 -9.39
CA ALA A 176 3.40 3.37 -8.77
C ALA A 176 4.70 3.96 -9.30
N TRP A 177 5.75 3.15 -9.44
CA TRP A 177 7.03 3.58 -10.04
C TRP A 177 6.86 4.08 -11.46
N ARG A 178 6.17 3.31 -12.34
CA ARG A 178 5.99 3.63 -13.76
C ARG A 178 5.09 4.84 -13.98
N THR A 179 4.06 4.99 -13.18
CA THR A 179 3.14 6.12 -13.25
C THR A 179 3.64 7.34 -12.48
N LYS A 180 4.60 7.16 -11.56
CA LYS A 180 5.01 8.15 -10.56
C LYS A 180 3.85 8.60 -9.67
N SER A 181 2.92 7.67 -9.38
CA SER A 181 1.71 7.95 -8.60
C SER A 181 1.27 6.70 -7.82
N PHE A 182 0.91 6.86 -6.57
CA PHE A 182 0.29 5.80 -5.77
C PHE A 182 -1.23 5.67 -6.02
N LEU A 183 -1.83 6.64 -6.71
CA LEU A 183 -3.29 6.67 -6.90
C LEU A 183 -3.84 5.48 -7.69
N TYR A 184 -3.07 4.91 -8.60
CA TYR A 184 -3.54 3.77 -9.40
C TYR A 184 -3.51 2.45 -8.63
N PRO A 185 -2.44 2.10 -7.89
CA PRO A 185 -2.51 1.03 -6.90
C PRO A 185 -3.65 1.21 -5.90
N PHE A 186 -3.86 2.43 -5.40
CA PHE A 186 -4.97 2.75 -4.52
C PHE A 186 -6.33 2.40 -5.13
N LEU A 187 -6.58 2.78 -6.38
CA LEU A 187 -7.83 2.45 -7.06
C LEU A 187 -8.05 0.94 -7.18
N ILE A 188 -6.99 0.22 -7.60
CA ILE A 188 -7.06 -1.26 -7.78
C ILE A 188 -7.24 -1.95 -6.43
N HIS A 189 -6.50 -1.54 -5.42
CA HIS A 189 -6.55 -2.17 -4.09
C HIS A 189 -7.88 -1.90 -3.38
N THR A 190 -8.40 -0.67 -3.47
CA THR A 190 -9.75 -0.35 -2.97
C THR A 190 -10.80 -1.23 -3.64
N TYR A 191 -10.74 -1.36 -4.98
CA TYR A 191 -11.66 -2.21 -5.72
C TYR A 191 -11.57 -3.67 -5.27
N LEU A 192 -10.36 -4.23 -5.17
CA LEU A 192 -10.13 -5.59 -4.68
C LEU A 192 -10.70 -5.78 -3.27
N SER A 193 -10.41 -4.87 -2.35
CA SER A 193 -10.83 -4.95 -0.95
C SER A 193 -12.35 -4.87 -0.78
N VAL A 194 -13.02 -4.04 -1.59
CA VAL A 194 -14.48 -3.98 -1.60
C VAL A 194 -15.08 -5.24 -2.19
N MET A 195 -14.59 -5.66 -3.34
CA MET A 195 -15.18 -6.79 -4.09
C MET A 195 -15.01 -8.12 -3.37
N ILE A 196 -13.88 -8.36 -2.70
CA ILE A 196 -13.66 -9.62 -1.98
C ILE A 196 -14.68 -9.79 -0.83
N VAL A 197 -14.97 -8.73 -0.09
CA VAL A 197 -15.96 -8.77 0.99
C VAL A 197 -17.38 -8.92 0.44
N LEU A 198 -17.74 -8.16 -0.61
CA LEU A 198 -19.08 -8.25 -1.21
C LEU A 198 -19.36 -9.60 -1.89
N MET A 199 -18.33 -10.27 -2.40
CA MET A 199 -18.47 -11.59 -3.03
C MET A 199 -18.39 -12.75 -2.05
N ALA A 200 -17.86 -12.56 -0.85
CA ALA A 200 -17.80 -13.56 0.21
C ALA A 200 -19.09 -13.63 1.07
N GLN A 201 -19.99 -12.66 0.94
CA GLN A 201 -21.33 -12.65 1.59
C GLN A 201 -22.30 -13.58 0.88
#